data_655120b2b366c27f151c0ccad7531009
#
_entry.id   655120b2b366c27f151c0ccad7531009
#
_cell.length_a   1.000
_cell.length_b   1.000
_cell.length_c   1.000
_cell.angle_alpha   90.00
_cell.angle_beta   90.00
_cell.angle_gamma   90.00
#
_symmetry.space_group_name_H-M   'P 1'
#
loop_
_entity.id
_entity.type
_entity.pdbx_description
1 polymer ?
#
loop_
_entity_poly.entity_id
_entity_poly.type
_entity_poly.pdbx_seq_one_letter_code
_entity_poly.pdbx_strand_id
1 'polypeptide(L)'
;MSKQTKPISKAFAYGYGLGEMGFTFFNFLVAYYLMYYLTDVLCLPMVLAASLYSGIQWVEVATMLAAGVLIDKSRLRSGKYRPWIVGGSILCALNLVLFYTDFGLSKTLAAILFTLTYFLCYCGYNTMWVAYRALLGPLCRSPKDSVVITTSASQLSSVAGLIFSALGAKILYGCGTIQRGYLVSSLLCGGIMVGAMLVVSHLVRPFDDSATDGTEPPVMVKELLRGVNRHTIVFFLAVTFREAVQTIFPTLLVYYFTYTLGNPQLISVYLTTITITTLVGYTFADKLAVHFGKRTMFLISSLVSCAALAAINWAADLTAFLALIVVYMFCSIFSGAMIPAFMNDIAVYNEAAYGIRGHAFSAAIGGGAIRLSQVLGGAMASFGLVFIGYTGSGAMSAEVSAKVPGLMTWGSVAVVLASTLIFCFYRLDEKTLEQAYEQISAS
;
A
#
# COMPACT_ATOMS: atom_id res chain seq x y z
N MET A 1 -3.61 37.49 16.37
CA MET A 1 -2.55 37.67 15.35
C MET A 1 -2.37 36.33 14.63
N SER A 2 -2.90 36.21 13.45
CA SER A 2 -2.78 35.02 12.60
C SER A 2 -1.28 34.74 12.33
N LYS A 3 -0.71 33.73 12.96
CA LYS A 3 0.58 33.19 12.52
C LYS A 3 0.35 32.66 11.10
N GLN A 4 0.75 33.43 10.09
CA GLN A 4 0.87 32.93 8.72
C GLN A 4 1.78 31.71 8.79
N THR A 5 1.14 30.54 8.73
CA THR A 5 1.82 29.25 8.78
C THR A 5 2.49 29.04 7.44
N LYS A 6 3.82 29.07 7.40
CA LYS A 6 4.59 28.73 6.18
C LYS A 6 4.16 27.36 5.67
N PRO A 7 3.90 27.22 4.37
CA PRO A 7 3.59 25.92 3.79
C PRO A 7 4.73 24.92 4.05
N ILE A 8 4.39 23.65 4.14
CA ILE A 8 5.38 22.58 4.35
C ILE A 8 6.43 22.65 3.25
N SER A 9 7.70 22.68 3.67
CA SER A 9 8.80 22.70 2.69
C SER A 9 8.93 21.38 1.97
N LYS A 10 9.29 21.41 0.68
CA LYS A 10 9.53 20.19 -0.10
C LYS A 10 10.62 19.31 0.54
N ALA A 11 11.67 19.93 1.12
CA ALA A 11 12.72 19.20 1.82
C ALA A 11 12.17 18.38 2.99
N PHE A 12 11.25 18.93 3.77
CA PHE A 12 10.56 18.21 4.84
C PHE A 12 9.71 17.06 4.29
N ALA A 13 8.94 17.31 3.22
CA ALA A 13 8.09 16.31 2.58
C ALA A 13 8.90 15.12 2.05
N TYR A 14 10.06 15.37 1.41
CA TYR A 14 10.97 14.31 0.99
C TYR A 14 11.64 13.61 2.17
N GLY A 15 12.03 14.34 3.22
CA GLY A 15 12.56 13.73 4.45
C GLY A 15 11.59 12.76 5.10
N TYR A 16 10.31 13.14 5.18
CA TYR A 16 9.24 12.23 5.61
C TYR A 16 9.08 11.06 4.64
N GLY A 17 9.13 11.33 3.34
CA GLY A 17 8.99 10.32 2.28
C GLY A 17 10.05 9.21 2.31
N LEU A 18 11.19 9.39 2.99
CA LEU A 18 12.17 8.31 3.20
C LEU A 18 11.54 7.08 3.89
N GLY A 19 10.51 7.27 4.70
CA GLY A 19 9.75 6.17 5.28
C GLY A 19 9.11 5.26 4.22
N GLU A 20 8.51 5.84 3.17
CA GLU A 20 7.94 5.08 2.04
C GLU A 20 9.03 4.33 1.25
N MET A 21 10.21 4.91 1.11
CA MET A 21 11.35 4.23 0.52
C MET A 21 11.70 2.96 1.31
N GLY A 22 11.76 3.06 2.65
CA GLY A 22 11.98 1.91 3.53
C GLY A 22 10.93 0.81 3.38
N PHE A 23 9.63 1.20 3.35
CA PHE A 23 8.53 0.25 3.10
C PHE A 23 8.65 -0.43 1.74
N THR A 24 9.07 0.29 0.71
CA THR A 24 9.16 -0.25 -0.65
C THR A 24 10.23 -1.32 -0.76
N PHE A 25 11.41 -1.12 -0.15
CA PHE A 25 12.47 -2.15 -0.13
C PHE A 25 12.00 -3.44 0.55
N PHE A 26 11.31 -3.32 1.70
CA PHE A 26 10.71 -4.45 2.39
C PHE A 26 9.67 -5.17 1.51
N ASN A 27 8.70 -4.41 0.99
CA ASN A 27 7.60 -4.99 0.20
C ASN A 27 8.10 -5.70 -1.06
N PHE A 28 9.09 -5.14 -1.75
CA PHE A 28 9.63 -5.75 -2.97
C PHE A 28 10.39 -7.04 -2.67
N LEU A 29 11.17 -7.07 -1.59
CA LEU A 29 11.84 -8.29 -1.18
C LEU A 29 10.84 -9.41 -0.86
N VAL A 30 9.79 -9.10 -0.11
CA VAL A 30 8.76 -10.07 0.25
C VAL A 30 7.91 -10.46 -0.96
N ALA A 31 7.40 -9.50 -1.73
CA ALA A 31 6.48 -9.76 -2.83
C ALA A 31 7.10 -10.61 -3.95
N TYR A 32 8.36 -10.37 -4.28
CA TYR A 32 9.00 -11.03 -5.42
C TYR A 32 9.77 -12.29 -5.06
N TYR A 33 10.28 -12.40 -3.83
CA TYR A 33 11.22 -13.47 -3.51
C TYR A 33 10.77 -14.40 -2.39
N LEU A 34 9.69 -14.09 -1.67
CA LEU A 34 9.23 -14.93 -0.55
C LEU A 34 8.80 -16.32 -0.99
N MET A 35 7.99 -16.41 -2.05
CA MET A 35 7.49 -17.72 -2.51
C MET A 35 8.65 -18.61 -2.97
N TYR A 36 9.60 -18.05 -3.73
CA TYR A 36 10.80 -18.77 -4.15
C TYR A 36 11.64 -19.24 -2.95
N TYR A 37 11.77 -18.42 -1.90
CA TYR A 37 12.44 -18.83 -0.67
C TYR A 37 11.78 -20.04 -0.01
N LEU A 38 10.45 -20.04 0.10
CA LEU A 38 9.70 -21.13 0.73
C LEU A 38 9.81 -22.44 -0.05
N THR A 39 9.74 -22.39 -1.38
CA THR A 39 9.70 -23.57 -2.24
C THR A 39 11.10 -24.10 -2.58
N ASP A 40 12.02 -23.23 -2.96
CA ASP A 40 13.31 -23.61 -3.54
C ASP A 40 14.46 -23.58 -2.52
N VAL A 41 14.37 -22.73 -1.47
CA VAL A 41 15.42 -22.67 -0.42
C VAL A 41 15.03 -23.54 0.78
N LEU A 42 13.83 -23.38 1.33
CA LEU A 42 13.34 -24.21 2.43
C LEU A 42 12.76 -25.55 1.98
N CYS A 43 12.63 -25.76 0.66
CA CYS A 43 12.11 -27.00 0.06
C CYS A 43 10.76 -27.42 0.65
N LEU A 44 9.88 -26.47 0.97
CA LEU A 44 8.53 -26.76 1.46
C LEU A 44 7.65 -27.20 0.29
N PRO A 45 6.71 -28.16 0.49
CA PRO A 45 5.71 -28.49 -0.51
C PRO A 45 4.92 -27.24 -0.94
N MET A 46 4.69 -27.06 -2.25
CA MET A 46 4.01 -25.88 -2.80
C MET A 46 2.67 -25.58 -2.13
N VAL A 47 1.88 -26.63 -1.84
CA VAL A 47 0.59 -26.50 -1.16
C VAL A 47 0.76 -25.91 0.24
N LEU A 48 1.77 -26.33 0.99
CA LEU A 48 2.06 -25.80 2.32
C LEU A 48 2.54 -24.36 2.25
N ALA A 49 3.45 -24.04 1.34
CA ALA A 49 3.97 -22.68 1.11
C ALA A 49 2.83 -21.72 0.74
N ALA A 50 1.96 -22.10 -0.20
CA ALA A 50 0.79 -21.31 -0.61
C ALA A 50 -0.23 -21.13 0.54
N SER A 51 -0.48 -22.18 1.32
CA SER A 51 -1.39 -22.11 2.48
C SER A 51 -0.87 -21.19 3.57
N LEU A 52 0.43 -21.26 3.88
CA LEU A 52 1.08 -20.35 4.84
C LEU A 52 0.97 -18.89 4.35
N TYR A 53 1.35 -18.63 3.09
CA TYR A 53 1.28 -17.30 2.52
C TYR A 53 -0.14 -16.71 2.56
N SER A 54 -1.14 -17.48 2.09
CA SER A 54 -2.54 -17.04 2.06
C SER A 54 -3.15 -16.89 3.46
N GLY A 55 -2.87 -17.83 4.36
CA GLY A 55 -3.39 -17.80 5.73
C GLY A 55 -2.92 -16.58 6.50
N ILE A 56 -1.65 -16.20 6.31
CA ILE A 56 -1.07 -15.04 7.00
C ILE A 56 -1.67 -13.73 6.50
N GLN A 57 -2.04 -13.60 5.24
CA GLN A 57 -2.67 -12.37 4.72
C GLN A 57 -3.94 -11.96 5.48
N TRP A 58 -4.75 -12.93 5.94
CA TRP A 58 -5.91 -12.63 6.78
C TRP A 58 -5.50 -12.12 8.16
N VAL A 59 -4.42 -12.67 8.71
CA VAL A 59 -3.86 -12.19 9.99
C VAL A 59 -3.31 -10.77 9.85
N GLU A 60 -2.74 -10.42 8.68
CA GLU A 60 -2.28 -9.05 8.40
C GLU A 60 -3.42 -8.02 8.46
N VAL A 61 -4.61 -8.35 7.94
CA VAL A 61 -5.79 -7.46 8.05
C VAL A 61 -6.14 -7.22 9.53
N ALA A 62 -6.20 -8.28 10.32
CA ALA A 62 -6.54 -8.19 11.74
C ALA A 62 -5.49 -7.40 12.55
N THR A 63 -4.21 -7.67 12.32
CA THR A 63 -3.10 -6.97 13.01
C THR A 63 -3.00 -5.50 12.61
N MET A 64 -3.34 -5.15 11.36
CA MET A 64 -3.41 -3.77 10.90
C MET A 64 -4.46 -2.97 11.69
N LEU A 65 -5.67 -3.50 11.83
CA LEU A 65 -6.75 -2.85 12.59
C LEU A 65 -6.42 -2.78 14.09
N ALA A 66 -5.85 -3.85 14.64
CA ALA A 66 -5.41 -3.89 16.04
C ALA A 66 -4.31 -2.85 16.32
N ALA A 67 -3.37 -2.65 15.39
CA ALA A 67 -2.31 -1.65 15.51
C ALA A 67 -2.88 -0.22 15.66
N GLY A 68 -3.92 0.13 14.89
CA GLY A 68 -4.58 1.44 15.00
C GLY A 68 -5.15 1.70 16.40
N VAL A 69 -5.88 0.72 16.92
CA VAL A 69 -6.46 0.80 18.28
C VAL A 69 -5.36 0.86 19.34
N LEU A 70 -4.30 0.05 19.19
CA LEU A 70 -3.19 -0.02 20.13
C LEU A 70 -2.43 1.31 20.21
N ILE A 71 -2.15 1.93 19.07
CA ILE A 71 -1.42 3.19 18.99
C ILE A 71 -2.25 4.33 19.55
N ASP A 72 -3.55 4.43 19.21
CA ASP A 72 -4.41 5.51 19.72
C ASP A 72 -4.67 5.43 21.22
N LYS A 73 -4.63 4.22 21.79
CA LYS A 73 -4.70 4.01 23.24
C LYS A 73 -3.38 4.23 23.97
N SER A 74 -2.25 4.19 23.27
CA SER A 74 -0.94 4.23 23.89
C SER A 74 -0.59 5.63 24.40
N ARG A 75 0.13 5.67 25.53
CA ARG A 75 0.64 6.89 26.16
C ARG A 75 2.11 6.68 26.52
N LEU A 76 2.95 6.79 25.51
CA LEU A 76 4.39 6.62 25.70
C LEU A 76 5.05 7.98 25.90
N ARG A 77 5.94 8.06 26.91
CA ARG A 77 6.64 9.31 27.29
C ARG A 77 7.51 9.90 26.17
N SER A 78 7.92 9.11 25.21
CA SER A 78 8.79 9.51 24.09
C SER A 78 8.04 9.97 22.84
N GLY A 79 6.74 10.21 22.92
CA GLY A 79 5.85 10.60 21.83
C GLY A 79 4.73 9.58 21.59
N LYS A 80 3.69 9.99 20.87
CA LYS A 80 2.54 9.14 20.57
C LYS A 80 2.87 8.12 19.47
N TYR A 81 3.53 8.55 18.39
CA TYR A 81 3.75 7.74 17.18
C TYR A 81 5.19 7.25 17.02
N ARG A 82 6.18 8.07 17.40
CA ARG A 82 7.61 7.78 17.23
C ARG A 82 8.06 6.44 17.82
N PRO A 83 7.68 6.07 19.07
CA PRO A 83 8.08 4.79 19.64
C PRO A 83 7.60 3.59 18.82
N TRP A 84 6.40 3.68 18.24
CA TRP A 84 5.82 2.64 17.39
C TRP A 84 6.52 2.55 16.04
N ILE A 85 6.94 3.69 15.46
CA ILE A 85 7.72 3.74 14.22
C ILE A 85 9.07 3.06 14.43
N VAL A 86 9.81 3.45 15.46
CA VAL A 86 11.15 2.90 15.72
C VAL A 86 11.06 1.46 16.21
N GLY A 87 10.24 1.18 17.23
CA GLY A 87 10.07 -0.17 17.76
C GLY A 87 9.53 -1.16 16.72
N GLY A 88 8.52 -0.72 15.95
CA GLY A 88 7.96 -1.52 14.86
C GLY A 88 8.97 -1.81 13.75
N SER A 89 9.79 -0.82 13.36
CA SER A 89 10.83 -1.03 12.34
C SER A 89 11.92 -2.02 12.79
N ILE A 90 12.35 -1.95 14.05
CA ILE A 90 13.33 -2.89 14.61
C ILE A 90 12.74 -4.29 14.70
N LEU A 91 11.51 -4.42 15.23
CA LEU A 91 10.81 -5.71 15.31
C LEU A 91 10.64 -6.34 13.93
N CYS A 92 10.22 -5.53 12.94
CA CYS A 92 10.06 -5.97 11.56
C CYS A 92 11.40 -6.42 10.96
N ALA A 93 12.45 -5.60 11.05
CA ALA A 93 13.75 -5.89 10.45
C ALA A 93 14.42 -7.14 11.06
N LEU A 94 14.35 -7.30 12.40
CA LEU A 94 14.90 -8.49 13.08
C LEU A 94 14.19 -9.76 12.59
N ASN A 95 12.86 -9.76 12.53
CA ASN A 95 12.12 -10.92 12.10
C ASN A 95 12.22 -11.14 10.57
N LEU A 96 12.40 -10.09 9.76
CA LEU A 96 12.70 -10.20 8.34
C LEU A 96 14.00 -10.99 8.09
N VAL A 97 15.03 -10.69 8.86
CA VAL A 97 16.31 -11.41 8.79
C VAL A 97 16.13 -12.85 9.27
N LEU A 98 15.41 -13.06 10.39
CA LEU A 98 15.21 -14.40 10.94
C LEU A 98 14.46 -15.33 9.99
N PHE A 99 13.38 -14.87 9.35
CA PHE A 99 12.63 -15.77 8.48
C PHE A 99 13.30 -16.01 7.12
N TYR A 100 14.24 -15.15 6.69
CA TYR A 100 15.08 -15.39 5.51
C TYR A 100 16.42 -16.06 5.83
N THR A 101 16.62 -16.50 7.07
CA THR A 101 17.81 -17.26 7.46
C THR A 101 17.50 -18.75 7.47
N ASP A 102 18.26 -19.50 6.69
CA ASP A 102 18.18 -20.96 6.73
C ASP A 102 19.04 -21.48 7.90
N PHE A 103 18.38 -22.04 8.91
CA PHE A 103 19.03 -22.62 10.10
C PHE A 103 19.31 -24.12 9.96
N GLY A 104 19.09 -24.72 8.80
CA GLY A 104 19.26 -26.17 8.58
C GLY A 104 18.28 -27.04 9.38
N LEU A 105 17.10 -26.49 9.72
CA LEU A 105 16.09 -27.19 10.52
C LEU A 105 15.30 -28.21 9.69
N SER A 106 14.64 -29.15 10.37
CA SER A 106 13.66 -30.01 9.71
C SER A 106 12.53 -29.17 9.08
N LYS A 107 11.93 -29.65 7.99
CA LYS A 107 10.87 -28.92 7.24
C LYS A 107 9.74 -28.43 8.14
N THR A 108 9.34 -29.23 9.13
CA THR A 108 8.28 -28.85 10.08
C THR A 108 8.72 -27.71 10.99
N LEU A 109 9.93 -27.79 11.57
CA LEU A 109 10.47 -26.73 12.43
C LEU A 109 10.74 -25.44 11.63
N ALA A 110 11.24 -25.56 10.41
CA ALA A 110 11.42 -24.42 9.51
C ALA A 110 10.09 -23.73 9.19
N ALA A 111 9.02 -24.47 8.91
CA ALA A 111 7.68 -23.92 8.68
C ALA A 111 7.11 -23.22 9.93
N ILE A 112 7.29 -23.80 11.13
CA ILE A 112 6.86 -23.18 12.38
C ILE A 112 7.64 -21.90 12.66
N LEU A 113 8.98 -21.93 12.54
CA LEU A 113 9.84 -20.76 12.73
C LEU A 113 9.49 -19.64 11.74
N PHE A 114 9.32 -20.00 10.46
CA PHE A 114 8.88 -19.06 9.43
C PHE A 114 7.55 -18.42 9.81
N THR A 115 6.54 -19.21 10.18
CA THR A 115 5.21 -18.69 10.53
C THR A 115 5.27 -17.71 11.70
N LEU A 116 6.01 -18.05 12.75
CA LEU A 116 6.17 -17.20 13.93
C LEU A 116 6.91 -15.90 13.61
N THR A 117 8.05 -15.99 12.92
CA THR A 117 8.87 -14.82 12.58
C THR A 117 8.19 -13.95 11.56
N TYR A 118 7.45 -14.52 10.59
CA TYR A 118 6.65 -13.78 9.63
C TYR A 118 5.50 -13.03 10.34
N PHE A 119 4.79 -13.68 11.25
CA PHE A 119 3.75 -13.04 12.06
C PHE A 119 4.30 -11.85 12.85
N LEU A 120 5.41 -12.02 13.59
CA LEU A 120 6.04 -10.94 14.36
C LEU A 120 6.58 -9.84 13.45
N CYS A 121 7.12 -10.17 12.28
CA CYS A 121 7.55 -9.22 11.27
C CYS A 121 6.40 -8.30 10.85
N TYR A 122 5.24 -8.88 10.52
CA TYR A 122 4.08 -8.10 10.11
C TYR A 122 3.37 -7.37 11.26
N CYS A 123 3.45 -7.85 12.49
CA CYS A 123 3.07 -7.06 13.65
C CYS A 123 3.91 -5.77 13.74
N GLY A 124 5.24 -5.88 13.56
CA GLY A 124 6.14 -4.74 13.51
C GLY A 124 5.86 -3.83 12.31
N TYR A 125 5.70 -4.41 11.13
CA TYR A 125 5.39 -3.68 9.90
C TYR A 125 4.08 -2.89 10.02
N ASN A 126 2.99 -3.52 10.47
CA ASN A 126 1.68 -2.90 10.56
C ASN A 126 1.64 -1.80 11.62
N THR A 127 2.27 -1.97 12.78
CA THR A 127 2.36 -0.92 13.79
C THR A 127 3.19 0.27 13.32
N MET A 128 4.33 0.03 12.69
CA MET A 128 5.16 1.06 12.07
C MET A 128 4.41 1.81 10.97
N TRP A 129 3.75 1.10 10.05
CA TRP A 129 3.03 1.67 8.92
C TRP A 129 1.85 2.55 9.38
N VAL A 130 1.04 2.05 10.34
CA VAL A 130 -0.10 2.79 10.88
C VAL A 130 0.37 4.05 11.61
N ALA A 131 1.41 3.95 12.46
CA ALA A 131 1.97 5.09 13.16
C ALA A 131 2.54 6.15 12.20
N TYR A 132 3.26 5.70 11.16
CA TYR A 132 3.78 6.58 10.11
C TYR A 132 2.66 7.33 9.38
N ARG A 133 1.60 6.65 8.98
CA ARG A 133 0.44 7.28 8.31
C ARG A 133 -0.32 8.21 9.24
N ALA A 134 -0.48 7.85 10.51
CA ALA A 134 -1.17 8.67 11.50
C ALA A 134 -0.47 10.00 11.80
N LEU A 135 0.86 10.08 11.57
CA LEU A 135 1.61 11.33 11.67
C LEU A 135 1.14 12.43 10.71
N LEU A 136 0.44 12.09 9.63
CA LEU A 136 -0.14 13.11 8.75
C LEU A 136 -1.08 14.05 9.50
N GLY A 137 -1.77 13.57 10.55
CA GLY A 137 -2.63 14.40 11.38
C GLY A 137 -1.90 15.60 11.97
N PRO A 138 -0.93 15.38 12.87
CA PRO A 138 -0.19 16.48 13.51
C PRO A 138 0.74 17.24 12.55
N LEU A 139 1.13 16.67 11.41
CA LEU A 139 2.00 17.33 10.43
C LEU A 139 1.23 18.29 9.51
N CYS A 140 0.01 17.92 9.10
CA CYS A 140 -0.75 18.69 8.12
C CYS A 140 -1.57 19.80 8.81
N ARG A 141 -1.48 21.01 8.30
CA ARG A 141 -2.28 22.17 8.72
C ARG A 141 -3.35 22.55 7.71
N SER A 142 -3.26 21.96 6.54
CA SER A 142 -4.23 22.16 5.45
C SER A 142 -4.38 20.89 4.62
N PRO A 143 -5.49 20.72 3.89
CA PRO A 143 -5.67 19.61 2.96
C PRO A 143 -4.55 19.52 1.90
N LYS A 144 -3.97 20.66 1.51
CA LYS A 144 -2.87 20.74 0.53
C LYS A 144 -1.57 20.17 1.07
N ASP A 145 -1.26 20.38 2.36
CA ASP A 145 -0.06 19.84 3.00
C ASP A 145 -0.05 18.31 2.95
N SER A 146 -1.18 17.68 3.23
CA SER A 146 -1.35 16.23 3.16
C SER A 146 -1.03 15.69 1.75
N VAL A 147 -1.49 16.38 0.70
CA VAL A 147 -1.22 15.99 -0.69
C VAL A 147 0.27 16.11 -1.00
N VAL A 148 0.91 17.24 -0.65
CA VAL A 148 2.35 17.46 -0.93
C VAL A 148 3.21 16.41 -0.24
N ILE A 149 2.93 16.08 1.02
CA ILE A 149 3.68 15.06 1.76
C ILE A 149 3.49 13.69 1.10
N THR A 150 2.25 13.30 0.82
CA THR A 150 1.96 11.94 0.32
C THR A 150 2.47 11.73 -1.10
N THR A 151 2.40 12.73 -1.98
CA THR A 151 2.96 12.62 -3.33
C THR A 151 4.48 12.59 -3.33
N SER A 152 5.16 13.41 -2.50
CA SER A 152 6.62 13.35 -2.34
C SER A 152 7.07 11.98 -1.81
N ALA A 153 6.33 11.41 -0.86
CA ALA A 153 6.58 10.08 -0.33
C ALA A 153 6.43 9.00 -1.41
N SER A 154 5.39 9.09 -2.23
CA SER A 154 5.16 8.16 -3.35
C SER A 154 6.24 8.25 -4.44
N GLN A 155 6.79 9.44 -4.69
CA GLN A 155 7.94 9.60 -5.60
C GLN A 155 9.17 8.83 -5.08
N LEU A 156 9.49 8.97 -3.78
CA LEU A 156 10.62 8.22 -3.18
C LEU A 156 10.37 6.71 -3.18
N SER A 157 9.14 6.27 -2.97
CA SER A 157 8.75 4.86 -3.14
C SER A 157 9.06 4.37 -4.56
N SER A 158 8.74 5.16 -5.59
CA SER A 158 9.04 4.79 -6.98
C SER A 158 10.53 4.72 -7.26
N VAL A 159 11.32 5.66 -6.72
CA VAL A 159 12.79 5.62 -6.83
C VAL A 159 13.36 4.38 -6.15
N ALA A 160 12.85 4.03 -4.96
CA ALA A 160 13.24 2.80 -4.26
C ALA A 160 12.93 1.55 -5.07
N GLY A 161 11.76 1.51 -5.73
CA GLY A 161 11.37 0.44 -6.63
C GLY A 161 12.32 0.26 -7.81
N LEU A 162 12.75 1.36 -8.44
CA LEU A 162 13.76 1.33 -9.51
C LEU A 162 15.11 0.80 -9.02
N ILE A 163 15.58 1.27 -7.87
CA ILE A 163 16.85 0.81 -7.27
C ILE A 163 16.77 -0.68 -6.96
N PHE A 164 15.69 -1.13 -6.34
CA PHE A 164 15.50 -2.54 -6.02
C PHE A 164 15.41 -3.41 -7.29
N SER A 165 14.68 -2.98 -8.30
CA SER A 165 14.57 -3.71 -9.58
C SER A 165 15.92 -3.85 -10.29
N ALA A 166 16.79 -2.85 -10.19
CA ALA A 166 18.13 -2.88 -10.81
C ALA A 166 19.15 -3.71 -10.03
N LEU A 167 19.07 -3.71 -8.69
CA LEU A 167 20.10 -4.27 -7.81
C LEU A 167 19.65 -5.52 -7.06
N GLY A 168 18.36 -5.70 -6.78
CA GLY A 168 17.85 -6.77 -5.92
C GLY A 168 18.25 -8.16 -6.37
N ALA A 169 18.05 -8.49 -7.65
CA ALA A 169 18.46 -9.78 -8.20
C ALA A 169 20.00 -9.95 -8.19
N LYS A 170 20.75 -8.90 -8.50
CA LYS A 170 22.22 -8.94 -8.50
C LYS A 170 22.78 -9.23 -7.11
N ILE A 171 22.18 -8.62 -6.07
CA ILE A 171 22.56 -8.87 -4.68
C ILE A 171 22.19 -10.29 -4.29
N LEU A 172 20.94 -10.71 -4.59
CA LEU A 172 20.43 -12.02 -4.20
C LEU A 172 21.25 -13.17 -4.80
N TYR A 173 21.58 -13.10 -6.09
CA TYR A 173 22.32 -14.17 -6.79
C TYR A 173 23.84 -13.97 -6.81
N GLY A 174 24.33 -12.79 -6.45
CA GLY A 174 25.76 -12.47 -6.47
C GLY A 174 26.55 -12.88 -5.22
N CYS A 175 25.89 -13.36 -4.16
CA CYS A 175 26.53 -13.67 -2.87
C CYS A 175 27.13 -15.11 -2.76
N GLY A 176 27.31 -15.79 -3.87
CA GLY A 176 27.91 -17.13 -3.95
C GLY A 176 26.93 -18.27 -3.62
N THR A 177 26.10 -18.15 -2.59
CA THR A 177 25.01 -19.09 -2.30
C THR A 177 23.70 -18.33 -2.17
N ILE A 178 22.60 -18.97 -2.58
CA ILE A 178 21.26 -18.35 -2.52
C ILE A 178 20.85 -18.01 -1.10
N GLN A 179 21.18 -18.86 -0.11
CA GLN A 179 20.90 -18.61 1.31
C GLN A 179 21.61 -17.35 1.82
N ARG A 180 22.89 -17.16 1.46
CA ARG A 180 23.63 -15.92 1.79
C ARG A 180 23.02 -14.71 1.09
N GLY A 181 22.57 -14.88 -0.16
CA GLY A 181 21.88 -13.83 -0.91
C GLY A 181 20.62 -13.35 -0.18
N TYR A 182 19.79 -14.26 0.34
CA TYR A 182 18.62 -13.90 1.13
C TYR A 182 18.98 -13.20 2.44
N LEU A 183 19.98 -13.70 3.17
CA LEU A 183 20.46 -13.07 4.40
C LEU A 183 20.96 -11.65 4.15
N VAL A 184 21.81 -11.45 3.14
CA VAL A 184 22.34 -10.11 2.78
C VAL A 184 21.23 -9.19 2.32
N SER A 185 20.31 -9.66 1.47
CA SER A 185 19.17 -8.87 0.99
C SER A 185 18.24 -8.44 2.15
N SER A 186 17.96 -9.34 3.09
CA SER A 186 17.12 -9.02 4.26
C SER A 186 17.79 -8.05 5.23
N LEU A 187 19.10 -8.18 5.45
CA LEU A 187 19.90 -7.23 6.25
C LEU A 187 19.91 -5.84 5.61
N LEU A 188 20.12 -5.76 4.29
CA LEU A 188 20.13 -4.48 3.57
C LEU A 188 18.75 -3.83 3.58
N CYS A 189 17.69 -4.55 3.20
CA CYS A 189 16.34 -4.01 3.18
C CYS A 189 15.86 -3.62 4.58
N GLY A 190 16.11 -4.47 5.59
CA GLY A 190 15.80 -4.18 6.99
C GLY A 190 16.60 -2.98 7.52
N GLY A 191 17.88 -2.91 7.21
CA GLY A 191 18.76 -1.79 7.61
C GLY A 191 18.34 -0.47 6.97
N ILE A 192 18.03 -0.45 5.67
CA ILE A 192 17.50 0.74 4.97
C ILE A 192 16.18 1.19 5.62
N MET A 193 15.28 0.23 5.90
CA MET A 193 13.99 0.52 6.51
C MET A 193 14.16 1.14 7.92
N VAL A 194 14.98 0.53 8.78
CA VAL A 194 15.24 1.07 10.12
C VAL A 194 15.91 2.43 10.04
N GLY A 195 16.93 2.61 9.21
CA GLY A 195 17.61 3.89 8.98
C GLY A 195 16.66 4.98 8.52
N ALA A 196 15.80 4.69 7.55
CA ALA A 196 14.77 5.61 7.07
C ALA A 196 13.78 6.01 8.18
N MET A 197 13.33 5.04 9.00
CA MET A 197 12.41 5.30 10.11
C MET A 197 13.05 6.07 11.25
N LEU A 198 14.33 5.89 11.51
CA LEU A 198 15.08 6.73 12.48
C LEU A 198 15.17 8.19 12.00
N VAL A 199 15.45 8.41 10.70
CA VAL A 199 15.45 9.76 10.12
C VAL A 199 14.07 10.40 10.23
N VAL A 200 13.01 9.68 9.85
CA VAL A 200 11.62 10.15 9.98
C VAL A 200 11.31 10.48 11.45
N SER A 201 11.61 9.57 12.36
CA SER A 201 11.38 9.77 13.81
C SER A 201 12.09 11.02 14.36
N HIS A 202 13.31 11.30 13.89
CA HIS A 202 14.03 12.52 14.28
C HIS A 202 13.36 13.77 13.70
N LEU A 203 12.99 13.74 12.41
CA LEU A 203 12.39 14.86 11.69
C LEU A 203 11.04 15.28 12.28
N VAL A 204 10.19 14.30 12.68
CA VAL A 204 8.84 14.56 13.18
C VAL A 204 8.77 14.84 14.67
N ARG A 205 9.90 14.80 15.39
CA ARG A 205 9.96 14.98 16.84
C ARG A 205 9.20 16.21 17.34
N PRO A 206 9.34 17.42 16.75
CA PRO A 206 8.66 18.62 17.25
C PRO A 206 7.13 18.54 17.14
N PHE A 207 6.60 17.68 16.29
CA PHE A 207 5.16 17.53 16.03
C PHE A 207 4.54 16.41 16.89
N ASP A 208 5.31 15.39 17.25
CA ASP A 208 4.84 14.25 18.04
C ASP A 208 4.93 14.52 19.55
N ASP A 209 5.94 15.25 20.01
CA ASP A 209 6.11 15.61 21.43
C ASP A 209 4.96 16.52 21.92
N SER A 210 4.42 17.40 21.06
CA SER A 210 3.27 18.26 21.39
C SER A 210 1.94 17.51 21.50
N ALA A 211 1.86 16.29 20.98
CA ALA A 211 0.67 15.43 21.09
C ALA A 211 0.59 14.67 22.45
N THR A 212 1.60 14.83 23.30
CA THR A 212 1.77 14.05 24.55
C THR A 212 1.57 14.86 25.82
N ASP A 213 1.06 16.09 25.76
CA ASP A 213 0.71 16.85 26.97
C ASP A 213 -0.40 16.13 27.76
N GLY A 214 0.03 15.17 28.55
CA GLY A 214 -0.60 14.08 29.31
C GLY A 214 -1.91 14.31 30.05
N THR A 215 -2.69 15.33 29.70
CA THR A 215 -3.95 15.71 30.35
C THR A 215 -5.19 15.05 29.74
N GLU A 216 -5.08 14.41 28.55
CA GLU A 216 -6.26 13.86 27.88
C GLU A 216 -6.51 12.38 28.19
N PRO A 217 -7.78 11.96 28.40
CA PRO A 217 -8.13 10.57 28.62
C PRO A 217 -7.80 9.70 27.39
N PRO A 218 -7.37 8.43 27.56
CA PRO A 218 -7.15 7.54 26.42
C PRO A 218 -8.44 7.32 25.68
N VAL A 219 -8.39 7.39 24.35
CA VAL A 219 -9.59 7.18 23.51
C VAL A 219 -10.08 5.74 23.71
N MET A 220 -11.33 5.57 24.10
CA MET A 220 -11.93 4.24 24.30
C MET A 220 -12.25 3.61 22.95
N VAL A 221 -12.17 2.26 22.84
CA VAL A 221 -12.53 1.52 21.60
C VAL A 221 -13.93 1.86 21.12
N LYS A 222 -14.87 2.03 22.07
CA LYS A 222 -16.26 2.42 21.76
C LYS A 222 -16.35 3.80 21.10
N GLU A 223 -15.47 4.73 21.47
CA GLU A 223 -15.38 6.06 20.85
C GLU A 223 -14.76 5.97 19.46
N LEU A 224 -13.70 5.21 19.29
CA LEU A 224 -13.10 4.97 17.97
C LEU A 224 -14.10 4.37 16.98
N LEU A 225 -14.94 3.43 17.45
CA LEU A 225 -15.99 2.83 16.62
C LEU A 225 -17.10 3.85 16.23
N ARG A 226 -17.33 4.92 17.00
CA ARG A 226 -18.21 6.03 16.57
C ARG A 226 -17.63 6.81 15.39
N GLY A 227 -16.29 6.82 15.22
CA GLY A 227 -15.63 7.38 14.05
C GLY A 227 -15.85 6.57 12.77
N VAL A 228 -16.39 5.34 12.86
CA VAL A 228 -16.80 4.54 11.70
C VAL A 228 -18.15 5.05 11.20
N ASN A 229 -18.14 6.20 10.58
CA ASN A 229 -19.30 6.85 10.01
C ASN A 229 -19.48 6.53 8.51
N ARG A 230 -20.51 7.11 7.89
CA ARG A 230 -20.79 6.92 6.46
C ARG A 230 -19.57 7.22 5.57
N HIS A 231 -18.82 8.29 5.86
CA HIS A 231 -17.65 8.68 5.05
C HIS A 231 -16.53 7.65 5.16
N THR A 232 -16.29 7.13 6.37
CA THR A 232 -15.32 6.06 6.63
C THR A 232 -15.68 4.77 5.89
N ILE A 233 -16.97 4.36 5.93
CA ILE A 233 -17.44 3.13 5.26
C ILE A 233 -17.35 3.28 3.74
N VAL A 234 -17.81 4.40 3.19
CA VAL A 234 -17.74 4.68 1.74
C VAL A 234 -16.29 4.68 1.27
N PHE A 235 -15.41 5.35 2.00
CA PHE A 235 -13.98 5.36 1.70
C PHE A 235 -13.39 3.94 1.75
N PHE A 236 -13.63 3.18 2.83
CA PHE A 236 -13.14 1.82 2.99
C PHE A 236 -13.54 0.92 1.81
N LEU A 237 -14.82 0.92 1.45
CA LEU A 237 -15.32 0.11 0.35
C LEU A 237 -14.76 0.57 -1.00
N ALA A 238 -14.77 1.88 -1.27
CA ALA A 238 -14.25 2.43 -2.52
C ALA A 238 -12.77 2.10 -2.71
N VAL A 239 -11.94 2.27 -1.68
CA VAL A 239 -10.51 1.94 -1.72
C VAL A 239 -10.31 0.45 -1.88
N THR A 240 -11.07 -0.39 -1.18
CA THR A 240 -10.97 -1.86 -1.31
C THR A 240 -11.20 -2.30 -2.76
N PHE A 241 -12.26 -1.84 -3.41
CA PHE A 241 -12.52 -2.18 -4.82
C PHE A 241 -11.48 -1.57 -5.77
N ARG A 242 -11.09 -0.33 -5.55
CA ARG A 242 -10.08 0.34 -6.38
C ARG A 242 -8.74 -0.38 -6.32
N GLU A 243 -8.26 -0.71 -5.13
CA GLU A 243 -6.98 -1.39 -4.94
C GLU A 243 -7.04 -2.87 -5.39
N ALA A 244 -8.21 -3.51 -5.37
CA ALA A 244 -8.36 -4.89 -5.86
C ALA A 244 -7.98 -5.01 -7.35
N VAL A 245 -8.24 -3.98 -8.17
CA VAL A 245 -7.87 -3.97 -9.59
C VAL A 245 -6.35 -4.02 -9.78
N GLN A 246 -5.59 -3.45 -8.85
CA GLN A 246 -4.13 -3.51 -8.86
C GLN A 246 -3.57 -4.93 -8.62
N THR A 247 -4.41 -5.85 -8.18
CA THR A 247 -4.09 -7.28 -8.07
C THR A 247 -4.71 -8.08 -9.21
N ILE A 248 -5.98 -7.80 -9.56
CA ILE A 248 -6.72 -8.51 -10.61
C ILE A 248 -6.03 -8.37 -11.97
N PHE A 249 -5.79 -7.12 -12.40
CA PHE A 249 -5.30 -6.83 -13.74
C PHE A 249 -3.90 -7.42 -13.99
N PRO A 250 -2.87 -7.20 -13.16
CA PRO A 250 -1.56 -7.81 -13.36
C PRO A 250 -1.57 -9.34 -13.30
N THR A 251 -2.38 -9.92 -12.41
CA THR A 251 -2.50 -11.37 -12.31
C THR A 251 -3.03 -11.97 -13.63
N LEU A 252 -4.12 -11.44 -14.15
CA LEU A 252 -4.70 -11.92 -15.41
C LEU A 252 -3.83 -11.59 -16.62
N LEU A 253 -3.09 -10.48 -16.59
CA LEU A 253 -2.16 -10.07 -17.64
C LEU A 253 -1.02 -11.09 -17.85
N VAL A 254 -0.54 -11.72 -16.78
CA VAL A 254 0.46 -12.80 -16.87
C VAL A 254 -0.10 -13.97 -17.69
N TYR A 255 -1.35 -14.37 -17.45
CA TYR A 255 -2.02 -15.42 -18.23
C TYR A 255 -2.23 -14.99 -19.69
N TYR A 256 -2.60 -13.74 -19.91
CA TYR A 256 -2.76 -13.17 -21.26
C TYR A 256 -1.46 -13.22 -22.06
N PHE A 257 -0.35 -12.75 -21.50
CA PHE A 257 0.94 -12.77 -22.18
C PHE A 257 1.47 -14.18 -22.41
N THR A 258 1.25 -15.08 -21.45
CA THR A 258 1.77 -16.44 -21.50
C THR A 258 0.96 -17.33 -22.45
N TYR A 259 -0.38 -17.32 -22.34
CA TYR A 259 -1.22 -18.29 -23.03
C TYR A 259 -1.92 -17.71 -24.26
N THR A 260 -2.26 -16.42 -24.28
CA THR A 260 -2.94 -15.80 -25.43
C THR A 260 -1.94 -15.27 -26.44
N LEU A 261 -0.93 -14.54 -26.01
CA LEU A 261 0.12 -14.00 -26.90
C LEU A 261 1.32 -14.95 -27.09
N GLY A 262 1.46 -15.98 -26.26
CA GLY A 262 2.59 -16.92 -26.33
C GLY A 262 3.96 -16.30 -26.07
N ASN A 263 4.00 -15.09 -25.45
CA ASN A 263 5.23 -14.36 -25.21
C ASN A 263 5.33 -13.85 -23.76
N PRO A 264 5.78 -14.68 -22.81
CA PRO A 264 5.89 -14.30 -21.41
C PRO A 264 6.94 -13.20 -21.15
N GLN A 265 7.86 -12.91 -22.09
CA GLN A 265 8.87 -11.85 -21.95
C GLN A 265 8.22 -10.45 -21.90
N LEU A 266 7.00 -10.30 -22.45
CA LEU A 266 6.23 -9.05 -22.36
C LEU A 266 5.90 -8.64 -20.93
N ILE A 267 5.94 -9.57 -19.96
CA ILE A 267 5.80 -9.25 -18.53
C ILE A 267 6.89 -8.27 -18.08
N SER A 268 8.13 -8.47 -18.53
CA SER A 268 9.24 -7.57 -18.20
C SER A 268 9.06 -6.19 -18.82
N VAL A 269 8.56 -6.12 -20.06
CA VAL A 269 8.22 -4.85 -20.72
C VAL A 269 7.14 -4.11 -19.94
N TYR A 270 6.08 -4.83 -19.55
CA TYR A 270 5.01 -4.29 -18.72
C TYR A 270 5.50 -3.73 -17.37
N LEU A 271 6.31 -4.49 -16.64
CA LEU A 271 6.85 -4.06 -15.34
C LEU A 271 7.74 -2.83 -15.46
N THR A 272 8.57 -2.75 -16.49
CA THR A 272 9.40 -1.57 -16.78
C THR A 272 8.53 -0.36 -17.11
N THR A 273 7.54 -0.55 -17.98
CA THR A 273 6.60 0.50 -18.39
C THR A 273 5.84 1.06 -17.18
N ILE A 274 5.29 0.20 -16.31
CA ILE A 274 4.63 0.63 -15.07
C ILE A 274 5.55 1.48 -14.21
N THR A 275 6.78 1.01 -13.98
CA THR A 275 7.70 1.70 -13.08
C THR A 275 8.03 3.11 -13.56
N ILE A 276 8.28 3.27 -14.87
CA ILE A 276 8.52 4.58 -15.48
C ILE A 276 7.27 5.45 -15.40
N THR A 277 6.11 4.89 -15.76
CA THR A 277 4.82 5.62 -15.72
C THR A 277 4.51 6.10 -14.30
N THR A 278 4.79 5.26 -13.28
CA THR A 278 4.56 5.58 -11.88
C THR A 278 5.43 6.74 -11.41
N LEU A 279 6.72 6.73 -11.75
CA LEU A 279 7.65 7.80 -11.41
C LEU A 279 7.20 9.14 -12.05
N VAL A 280 6.86 9.13 -13.33
CA VAL A 280 6.36 10.31 -14.04
C VAL A 280 5.02 10.77 -13.47
N GLY A 281 4.08 9.86 -13.22
CA GLY A 281 2.74 10.17 -12.70
C GLY A 281 2.79 10.90 -11.36
N TYR A 282 3.61 10.43 -10.41
CA TYR A 282 3.74 11.09 -9.12
C TYR A 282 4.35 12.50 -9.18
N THR A 283 5.10 12.85 -10.25
CA THR A 283 5.63 14.23 -10.39
C THR A 283 4.53 15.26 -10.70
N PHE A 284 3.39 14.82 -11.20
CA PHE A 284 2.27 15.69 -11.54
C PHE A 284 1.10 15.58 -10.56
N ALA A 285 1.07 14.55 -9.72
CA ALA A 285 -0.07 14.22 -8.87
C ALA A 285 -0.40 15.34 -7.86
N ASP A 286 0.59 15.96 -7.24
CA ASP A 286 0.42 17.07 -6.29
C ASP A 286 -0.19 18.31 -6.95
N LYS A 287 0.32 18.69 -8.12
CA LYS A 287 -0.13 19.87 -8.86
C LYS A 287 -1.58 19.72 -9.34
N LEU A 288 -1.91 18.54 -9.87
CA LEU A 288 -3.26 18.23 -10.35
C LEU A 288 -4.26 18.16 -9.19
N ALA A 289 -3.88 17.52 -8.07
CA ALA A 289 -4.76 17.41 -6.90
C ALA A 289 -5.02 18.76 -6.23
N VAL A 290 -4.03 19.67 -6.20
CA VAL A 290 -4.20 21.04 -5.69
C VAL A 290 -5.08 21.87 -6.61
N HIS A 291 -5.03 21.64 -7.94
CA HIS A 291 -5.78 22.42 -8.91
C HIS A 291 -7.25 21.98 -9.03
N PHE A 292 -7.51 20.67 -9.12
CA PHE A 292 -8.83 20.11 -9.36
C PHE A 292 -9.57 19.66 -8.09
N GLY A 293 -8.89 19.62 -6.95
CA GLY A 293 -9.39 19.04 -5.72
C GLY A 293 -9.28 17.50 -5.71
N LYS A 294 -9.01 16.93 -4.53
CA LYS A 294 -8.76 15.48 -4.35
C LYS A 294 -9.90 14.60 -4.84
N ARG A 295 -11.16 14.97 -4.50
CA ARG A 295 -12.35 14.20 -4.86
C ARG A 295 -12.57 14.16 -6.37
N THR A 296 -12.53 15.31 -7.02
CA THR A 296 -12.71 15.43 -8.47
C THR A 296 -11.62 14.67 -9.22
N MET A 297 -10.38 14.80 -8.77
CA MET A 297 -9.24 14.09 -9.34
C MET A 297 -9.40 12.57 -9.23
N PHE A 298 -9.84 12.05 -8.06
CA PHE A 298 -10.11 10.62 -7.89
C PHE A 298 -11.19 10.12 -8.87
N LEU A 299 -12.29 10.84 -9.02
CA LEU A 299 -13.39 10.45 -9.90
C LEU A 299 -12.98 10.51 -11.38
N ILE A 300 -12.39 11.61 -11.84
CA ILE A 300 -11.95 11.76 -13.23
C ILE A 300 -10.91 10.70 -13.59
N SER A 301 -9.89 10.52 -12.75
CA SER A 301 -8.84 9.52 -13.01
C SER A 301 -9.39 8.09 -13.02
N SER A 302 -10.36 7.77 -12.17
CA SER A 302 -11.03 6.48 -12.18
C SER A 302 -11.85 6.25 -13.46
N LEU A 303 -12.60 7.26 -13.91
CA LEU A 303 -13.38 7.17 -15.16
C LEU A 303 -12.48 7.03 -16.39
N VAL A 304 -11.39 7.80 -16.47
CA VAL A 304 -10.42 7.67 -17.58
C VAL A 304 -9.73 6.31 -17.53
N SER A 305 -9.41 5.79 -16.33
CA SER A 305 -8.89 4.42 -16.14
C SER A 305 -9.88 3.36 -16.67
N CYS A 306 -11.19 3.51 -16.38
CA CYS A 306 -12.22 2.63 -16.93
C CYS A 306 -12.26 2.68 -18.46
N ALA A 307 -12.24 3.88 -19.04
CA ALA A 307 -12.27 4.05 -20.49
C ALA A 307 -11.03 3.43 -21.15
N ALA A 308 -9.84 3.64 -20.58
CA ALA A 308 -8.60 3.05 -21.08
C ALA A 308 -8.61 1.51 -21.00
N LEU A 309 -9.05 0.93 -19.86
CA LEU A 309 -9.20 -0.52 -19.69
C LEU A 309 -10.20 -1.12 -20.69
N ALA A 310 -11.34 -0.45 -20.90
CA ALA A 310 -12.32 -0.89 -21.89
C ALA A 310 -11.75 -0.84 -23.31
N ALA A 311 -11.04 0.26 -23.64
CA ALA A 311 -10.45 0.46 -24.96
C ALA A 311 -9.38 -0.59 -25.33
N ILE A 312 -8.76 -1.25 -24.35
CA ILE A 312 -7.80 -2.34 -24.59
C ILE A 312 -8.41 -3.46 -25.45
N ASN A 313 -9.73 -3.72 -25.35
CA ASN A 313 -10.38 -4.75 -26.13
C ASN A 313 -10.41 -4.46 -27.65
N TRP A 314 -10.19 -3.22 -28.05
CA TRP A 314 -10.15 -2.78 -29.45
C TRP A 314 -8.75 -2.36 -29.91
N ALA A 315 -7.71 -2.68 -29.10
CA ALA A 315 -6.33 -2.39 -29.49
C ALA A 315 -5.95 -3.20 -30.76
N ALA A 316 -5.54 -2.50 -31.81
CA ALA A 316 -5.23 -3.10 -33.09
C ALA A 316 -3.90 -3.89 -33.08
N ASP A 317 -2.96 -3.46 -32.27
CA ASP A 317 -1.61 -4.02 -32.14
C ASP A 317 -1.06 -3.93 -30.71
N LEU A 318 0.11 -4.53 -30.49
CA LEU A 318 0.79 -4.50 -29.20
C LEU A 318 1.15 -3.09 -28.74
N THR A 319 1.45 -2.18 -29.67
CA THR A 319 1.80 -0.79 -29.36
C THR A 319 0.60 -0.03 -28.80
N ALA A 320 -0.56 -0.15 -29.46
CA ALA A 320 -1.82 0.42 -28.98
C ALA A 320 -2.22 -0.17 -27.63
N PHE A 321 -2.06 -1.48 -27.45
CA PHE A 321 -2.29 -2.18 -26.17
C PHE A 321 -1.42 -1.60 -25.06
N LEU A 322 -0.11 -1.48 -25.26
CA LEU A 322 0.80 -0.91 -24.25
C LEU A 322 0.53 0.58 -23.99
N ALA A 323 0.20 1.36 -25.02
CA ALA A 323 -0.17 2.76 -24.86
C ALA A 323 -1.41 2.93 -23.97
N LEU A 324 -2.44 2.11 -24.17
CA LEU A 324 -3.65 2.11 -23.33
C LEU A 324 -3.36 1.68 -21.87
N ILE A 325 -2.45 0.71 -21.68
CA ILE A 325 -1.97 0.35 -20.34
C ILE A 325 -1.28 1.54 -19.67
N VAL A 326 -0.43 2.28 -20.40
CA VAL A 326 0.23 3.48 -19.87
C VAL A 326 -0.81 4.51 -19.42
N VAL A 327 -1.84 4.78 -20.25
CA VAL A 327 -2.92 5.70 -19.90
C VAL A 327 -3.67 5.22 -18.65
N TYR A 328 -4.06 3.94 -18.61
CA TYR A 328 -4.70 3.33 -17.44
C TYR A 328 -3.86 3.49 -16.18
N MET A 329 -2.58 3.12 -16.24
CA MET A 329 -1.68 3.20 -15.10
C MET A 329 -1.42 4.63 -14.65
N PHE A 330 -1.18 5.55 -15.60
CA PHE A 330 -0.98 6.95 -15.31
C PHE A 330 -2.17 7.56 -14.55
N CYS A 331 -3.39 7.30 -15.01
CA CYS A 331 -4.60 7.74 -14.31
C CYS A 331 -4.80 7.04 -12.97
N SER A 332 -4.51 5.74 -12.89
CA SER A 332 -4.61 4.96 -11.65
C SER A 332 -3.70 5.49 -10.54
N ILE A 333 -2.51 6.01 -10.88
CA ILE A 333 -1.58 6.63 -9.94
C ILE A 333 -2.21 7.80 -9.20
N PHE A 334 -2.94 8.66 -9.90
CA PHE A 334 -3.55 9.84 -9.29
C PHE A 334 -4.59 9.48 -8.23
N SER A 335 -5.45 8.51 -8.50
CA SER A 335 -6.41 8.05 -7.48
C SER A 335 -5.73 7.38 -6.30
N GLY A 336 -4.67 6.59 -6.53
CA GLY A 336 -3.89 5.93 -5.48
C GLY A 336 -3.10 6.89 -4.59
N ALA A 337 -2.48 7.91 -5.17
CA ALA A 337 -1.72 8.91 -4.45
C ALA A 337 -2.57 9.69 -3.43
N MET A 338 -3.89 9.77 -3.64
CA MET A 338 -4.80 10.48 -2.75
C MET A 338 -5.28 9.66 -1.56
N ILE A 339 -5.12 8.33 -1.55
CA ILE A 339 -5.63 7.46 -0.48
C ILE A 339 -5.12 7.88 0.90
N PRO A 340 -3.81 8.11 1.14
CA PRO A 340 -3.33 8.55 2.44
C PRO A 340 -3.85 9.93 2.84
N ALA A 341 -4.07 10.82 1.87
CA ALA A 341 -4.65 12.13 2.13
C ALA A 341 -6.11 12.01 2.60
N PHE A 342 -6.91 11.12 1.98
CA PHE A 342 -8.28 10.85 2.43
C PHE A 342 -8.33 10.18 3.81
N MET A 343 -7.38 9.29 4.15
CA MET A 343 -7.26 8.74 5.50
C MET A 343 -7.12 9.84 6.55
N ASN A 344 -6.24 10.82 6.26
CA ASN A 344 -6.04 11.96 7.14
C ASN A 344 -7.28 12.87 7.20
N ASP A 345 -7.94 13.13 6.08
CA ASP A 345 -9.16 13.96 6.02
C ASP A 345 -10.28 13.37 6.88
N ILE A 346 -10.46 12.05 6.85
CA ILE A 346 -11.45 11.36 7.69
C ILE A 346 -11.08 11.49 9.17
N ALA A 347 -9.80 11.37 9.51
CA ALA A 347 -9.35 11.53 10.89
C ALA A 347 -9.62 12.95 11.41
N VAL A 348 -9.24 13.97 10.63
CA VAL A 348 -9.47 15.39 10.95
C VAL A 348 -10.97 15.69 11.08
N TYR A 349 -11.79 15.20 10.15
CA TYR A 349 -13.24 15.36 10.25
C TYR A 349 -13.83 14.72 11.51
N ASN A 350 -13.37 13.51 11.87
CA ASN A 350 -13.82 12.81 13.07
C ASN A 350 -13.40 13.54 14.36
N GLU A 351 -12.22 14.15 14.36
CA GLU A 351 -11.75 14.97 15.48
C GLU A 351 -12.60 16.23 15.63
N ALA A 352 -12.84 16.97 14.54
CA ALA A 352 -13.65 18.19 14.58
C ALA A 352 -15.12 17.93 14.90
N ALA A 353 -15.75 16.91 14.27
CA ALA A 353 -17.18 16.66 14.38
C ALA A 353 -17.58 15.89 15.66
N TYR A 354 -16.71 15.00 16.14
CA TYR A 354 -17.04 14.07 17.23
C TYR A 354 -16.05 14.14 18.41
N GLY A 355 -15.00 14.96 18.33
CA GLY A 355 -13.93 15.04 19.34
C GLY A 355 -13.08 13.77 19.42
N ILE A 356 -13.09 12.94 18.36
CA ILE A 356 -12.42 11.63 18.36
C ILE A 356 -11.01 11.77 17.77
N ARG A 357 -9.99 11.75 18.59
CA ARG A 357 -8.57 11.80 18.18
C ARG A 357 -8.04 10.42 17.77
N GLY A 358 -8.63 9.84 16.71
CA GLY A 358 -8.33 8.50 16.20
C GLY A 358 -7.55 8.49 14.90
N HIS A 359 -6.43 9.23 14.77
CA HIS A 359 -5.63 9.29 13.55
C HIS A 359 -5.03 7.93 13.17
N ALA A 360 -4.51 7.18 14.16
CA ALA A 360 -3.97 5.85 13.91
C ALA A 360 -5.06 4.85 13.53
N PHE A 361 -6.24 4.94 14.13
CA PHE A 361 -7.38 4.11 13.78
C PHE A 361 -7.87 4.39 12.35
N SER A 362 -7.96 5.65 11.94
CA SER A 362 -8.32 6.04 10.57
C SER A 362 -7.28 5.55 9.55
N ALA A 363 -5.99 5.65 9.85
CA ALA A 363 -4.92 5.10 9.03
C ALA A 363 -5.00 3.57 8.94
N ALA A 364 -5.32 2.89 10.04
CA ALA A 364 -5.50 1.45 10.09
C ALA A 364 -6.70 0.96 9.27
N ILE A 365 -7.81 1.71 9.26
CA ILE A 365 -8.97 1.43 8.39
C ILE A 365 -8.55 1.48 6.92
N GLY A 366 -7.84 2.52 6.50
CA GLY A 366 -7.35 2.62 5.13
C GLY A 366 -6.35 1.53 4.77
N GLY A 367 -5.41 1.21 5.67
CA GLY A 367 -4.48 0.10 5.51
C GLY A 367 -5.19 -1.26 5.44
N GLY A 368 -6.19 -1.47 6.27
CA GLY A 368 -7.06 -2.65 6.23
C GLY A 368 -7.80 -2.80 4.90
N ALA A 369 -8.29 -1.69 4.33
CA ALA A 369 -8.90 -1.68 3.00
C ALA A 369 -7.92 -2.13 1.91
N ILE A 370 -6.66 -1.64 1.93
CA ILE A 370 -5.62 -2.04 0.99
C ILE A 370 -5.27 -3.53 1.16
N ARG A 371 -5.16 -4.04 2.39
CA ARG A 371 -4.87 -5.48 2.62
C ARG A 371 -6.04 -6.35 2.18
N LEU A 372 -7.26 -5.99 2.53
CA LEU A 372 -8.46 -6.71 2.11
C LEU A 372 -8.58 -6.74 0.58
N SER A 373 -8.21 -5.65 -0.11
CA SER A 373 -8.25 -5.58 -1.57
C SER A 373 -7.31 -6.59 -2.24
N GLN A 374 -6.15 -6.85 -1.66
CA GLN A 374 -5.20 -7.83 -2.18
C GLN A 374 -5.78 -9.26 -2.10
N VAL A 375 -6.41 -9.59 -0.97
CA VAL A 375 -7.09 -10.89 -0.77
C VAL A 375 -8.25 -11.04 -1.75
N LEU A 376 -9.14 -10.03 -1.80
CA LEU A 376 -10.31 -10.06 -2.69
C LEU A 376 -9.90 -10.04 -4.16
N GLY A 377 -8.91 -9.23 -4.53
CA GLY A 377 -8.40 -9.15 -5.90
C GLY A 377 -7.81 -10.48 -6.39
N GLY A 378 -7.02 -11.14 -5.54
CA GLY A 378 -6.49 -12.47 -5.83
C GLY A 378 -7.59 -13.52 -5.98
N ALA A 379 -8.58 -13.51 -5.08
CA ALA A 379 -9.74 -14.38 -5.16
C ALA A 379 -10.56 -14.14 -6.44
N MET A 380 -10.86 -12.86 -6.75
CA MET A 380 -11.63 -12.51 -7.96
C MET A 380 -10.89 -12.91 -9.24
N ALA A 381 -9.58 -12.73 -9.33
CA ALA A 381 -8.79 -13.19 -10.47
C ALA A 381 -8.83 -14.72 -10.61
N SER A 382 -8.63 -15.45 -9.51
CA SER A 382 -8.64 -16.92 -9.50
C SER A 382 -10.00 -17.49 -9.83
N PHE A 383 -11.06 -17.02 -9.19
CA PHE A 383 -12.43 -17.47 -9.51
C PHE A 383 -12.86 -17.06 -10.92
N GLY A 384 -12.41 -15.90 -11.40
CA GLY A 384 -12.61 -15.48 -12.78
C GLY A 384 -12.00 -16.45 -13.77
N LEU A 385 -10.78 -16.94 -13.54
CA LEU A 385 -10.14 -17.96 -14.36
C LEU A 385 -10.91 -19.28 -14.34
N VAL A 386 -11.36 -19.72 -13.17
CA VAL A 386 -12.21 -20.92 -13.05
C VAL A 386 -13.54 -20.74 -13.81
N PHE A 387 -14.16 -19.56 -13.70
CA PHE A 387 -15.42 -19.25 -14.39
C PHE A 387 -15.31 -19.33 -15.93
N ILE A 388 -14.19 -18.94 -16.51
CA ILE A 388 -13.94 -19.08 -17.96
C ILE A 388 -13.50 -20.50 -18.36
N GLY A 389 -13.35 -21.42 -17.40
CA GLY A 389 -13.05 -22.84 -17.63
C GLY A 389 -11.57 -23.23 -17.47
N TYR A 390 -10.73 -22.40 -16.83
CA TYR A 390 -9.34 -22.77 -16.55
C TYR A 390 -9.25 -23.75 -15.38
N THR A 391 -8.65 -24.92 -15.60
CA THR A 391 -8.56 -26.01 -14.62
C THR A 391 -7.20 -26.12 -13.91
N GLY A 392 -6.22 -25.32 -14.29
CA GLY A 392 -4.90 -25.30 -13.65
C GLY A 392 -3.97 -26.46 -14.03
N SER A 393 -4.39 -27.35 -14.92
CA SER A 393 -3.62 -28.55 -15.30
C SER A 393 -2.79 -28.35 -16.57
N GLY A 394 -1.75 -27.50 -16.55
CA GLY A 394 -0.84 -27.37 -17.68
C GLY A 394 -1.32 -26.41 -18.77
N ALA A 395 -1.40 -26.83 -20.02
CA ALA A 395 -1.74 -25.97 -21.15
C ALA A 395 -3.20 -25.47 -21.10
N MET A 396 -3.38 -24.15 -21.23
CA MET A 396 -4.71 -23.55 -21.37
C MET A 396 -5.27 -23.87 -22.76
N SER A 397 -6.53 -24.29 -22.85
CA SER A 397 -7.17 -24.52 -24.14
C SER A 397 -7.32 -23.22 -24.93
N ALA A 398 -7.32 -23.30 -26.27
CA ALA A 398 -7.48 -22.12 -27.13
C ALA A 398 -8.78 -21.36 -26.85
N GLU A 399 -9.87 -22.08 -26.52
CA GLU A 399 -11.16 -21.46 -26.17
C GLU A 399 -11.09 -20.66 -24.88
N VAL A 400 -10.46 -21.19 -23.83
CA VAL A 400 -10.29 -20.50 -22.54
C VAL A 400 -9.34 -19.32 -22.69
N SER A 401 -8.24 -19.52 -23.43
CA SER A 401 -7.26 -18.45 -23.72
C SER A 401 -7.89 -17.24 -24.42
N ALA A 402 -8.83 -17.48 -25.35
CA ALA A 402 -9.56 -16.40 -26.03
C ALA A 402 -10.48 -15.59 -25.10
N LYS A 403 -10.89 -16.14 -23.96
CA LYS A 403 -11.74 -15.45 -22.96
C LYS A 403 -10.93 -14.63 -21.95
N VAL A 404 -9.63 -14.89 -21.79
CA VAL A 404 -8.76 -14.19 -20.82
C VAL A 404 -8.73 -12.67 -21.01
N PRO A 405 -8.57 -12.11 -22.24
CA PRO A 405 -8.59 -10.65 -22.44
C PRO A 405 -9.88 -10.01 -21.96
N GLY A 406 -11.03 -10.59 -22.27
CA GLY A 406 -12.33 -10.11 -21.83
C GLY A 406 -12.47 -10.12 -20.30
N LEU A 407 -12.06 -11.21 -19.64
CA LEU A 407 -12.05 -11.29 -18.18
C LEU A 407 -11.14 -10.22 -17.57
N MET A 408 -9.93 -10.06 -18.09
CA MET A 408 -8.93 -9.11 -17.61
C MET A 408 -9.43 -7.65 -17.70
N THR A 409 -10.01 -7.28 -18.83
CA THR A 409 -10.43 -5.91 -19.11
C THR A 409 -11.80 -5.60 -18.51
N TRP A 410 -12.83 -6.33 -18.87
CA TRP A 410 -14.20 -6.08 -18.38
C TRP A 410 -14.37 -6.39 -16.90
N GLY A 411 -13.69 -7.43 -16.38
CA GLY A 411 -13.63 -7.69 -14.95
C GLY A 411 -13.03 -6.53 -14.17
N SER A 412 -11.90 -5.98 -14.64
CA SER A 412 -11.27 -4.82 -14.04
C SER A 412 -12.13 -3.56 -14.16
N VAL A 413 -12.74 -3.31 -15.33
CA VAL A 413 -13.68 -2.19 -15.54
C VAL A 413 -14.84 -2.24 -14.56
N ALA A 414 -15.47 -3.40 -14.39
CA ALA A 414 -16.60 -3.57 -13.46
C ALA A 414 -16.22 -3.20 -12.03
N VAL A 415 -15.04 -3.63 -11.59
CA VAL A 415 -14.53 -3.34 -10.22
C VAL A 415 -14.17 -1.86 -10.05
N VAL A 416 -13.50 -1.21 -11.04
CA VAL A 416 -13.23 0.24 -10.98
C VAL A 416 -14.50 1.05 -11.00
N LEU A 417 -15.49 0.67 -11.83
CA LEU A 417 -16.80 1.33 -11.86
C LEU A 417 -17.53 1.19 -10.53
N ALA A 418 -17.53 0.01 -9.91
CA ALA A 418 -18.10 -0.20 -8.59
C ALA A 418 -17.43 0.72 -7.55
N SER A 419 -16.09 0.79 -7.54
CA SER A 419 -15.35 1.73 -6.70
C SER A 419 -15.77 3.18 -6.94
N THR A 420 -15.84 3.59 -8.20
CA THR A 420 -16.19 4.96 -8.59
C THR A 420 -17.62 5.33 -8.17
N LEU A 421 -18.58 4.41 -8.40
CA LEU A 421 -19.97 4.60 -7.97
C LEU A 421 -20.10 4.72 -6.45
N ILE A 422 -19.39 3.85 -5.70
CA ILE A 422 -19.34 3.95 -4.24
C ILE A 422 -18.74 5.28 -3.82
N PHE A 423 -17.65 5.72 -4.45
CA PHE A 423 -16.98 6.97 -4.10
C PHE A 423 -17.81 8.22 -4.43
N CYS A 424 -18.78 8.16 -5.33
CA CYS A 424 -19.74 9.26 -5.55
C CYS A 424 -20.52 9.63 -4.28
N PHE A 425 -20.70 8.67 -3.36
CA PHE A 425 -21.35 8.90 -2.05
C PHE A 425 -20.40 9.51 -1.00
N TYR A 426 -19.13 9.67 -1.29
CA TYR A 426 -18.17 10.38 -0.45
C TYR A 426 -18.40 11.89 -0.58
N ARG A 427 -18.80 12.55 0.50
CA ARG A 427 -19.26 13.95 0.48
C ARG A 427 -18.43 14.92 1.34
N LEU A 428 -17.24 14.50 1.78
CA LEU A 428 -16.32 15.44 2.44
C LEU A 428 -15.71 16.35 1.36
N ASP A 429 -16.19 17.61 1.33
CA ASP A 429 -15.66 18.65 0.44
C ASP A 429 -14.51 19.43 1.12
N GLU A 430 -13.76 20.19 0.32
CA GLU A 430 -12.62 20.96 0.83
C GLU A 430 -13.04 22.04 1.84
N LYS A 431 -14.22 22.63 1.67
CA LYS A 431 -14.73 23.68 2.59
C LYS A 431 -15.01 23.10 3.99
N THR A 432 -15.66 21.92 4.04
CA THR A 432 -15.90 21.23 5.32
C THR A 432 -14.59 20.86 6.01
N LEU A 433 -13.58 20.45 5.23
CA LEU A 433 -12.26 20.11 5.78
C LEU A 433 -11.50 21.33 6.26
N GLU A 434 -11.52 22.44 5.51
CA GLU A 434 -10.89 23.70 5.94
C GLU A 434 -11.49 24.17 7.27
N GLN A 435 -12.82 24.13 7.41
CA GLN A 435 -13.50 24.46 8.67
C GLN A 435 -13.09 23.51 9.80
N ALA A 436 -12.93 22.21 9.53
CA ALA A 436 -12.48 21.25 10.53
C ALA A 436 -11.04 21.53 10.98
N TYR A 437 -10.14 21.88 10.07
CA TYR A 437 -8.77 22.27 10.41
C TYR A 437 -8.74 23.58 11.24
N GLU A 438 -9.58 24.56 10.91
CA GLU A 438 -9.68 25.81 11.69
C GLU A 438 -10.20 25.54 13.10
N GLN A 439 -11.23 24.70 13.27
CA GLN A 439 -11.78 24.33 14.57
C GLN A 439 -10.72 23.65 15.46
N ILE A 440 -9.99 22.68 14.92
CA ILE A 440 -8.92 21.99 15.66
C ILE A 440 -7.77 22.95 16.03
N SER A 441 -7.47 23.92 15.15
CA SER A 441 -6.39 24.89 15.40
C SER A 441 -6.78 25.93 16.45
N ALA A 442 -8.08 26.12 16.72
CA ALA A 442 -8.62 27.06 17.69
C ALA A 442 -8.85 26.43 19.08
N SER A 443 -8.96 25.10 19.16
CA SER A 443 -9.08 24.32 20.41
C SER A 443 -7.72 23.98 21.01
#